data_03eb6dba7b1b71fd46d646ea3389b0e3
#
_entry.id   03eb6dba7b1b71fd46d646ea3389b0e3
#
_cell.length_a   1.000
_cell.length_b   1.000
_cell.length_c   1.000
_cell.angle_alpha   90.00
_cell.angle_beta   90.00
_cell.angle_gamma   90.00
#
_symmetry.space_group_name_H-M   'P 1'
#
loop_
_entity.id
_entity.type
_entity.pdbx_description
1 polymer ?
#
loop_
_entity_poly.entity_id
_entity_poly.type
_entity_poly.pdbx_seq_one_letter_code
_entity_poly.pdbx_strand_id
1 'polypeptide(L)'
;QYIFMVVLTTGLSFVLTYLFGYKDEETAEEKAVTEKLVEEETTGNVPAALQDETIISPIVGQAVALSDVNDPVFSSGAMGKGIAIKPSQGVVYAPADAEVTIAFATGHAYGLKTANGAEILIHVGIDTVSMGGEGFDQKVAQGDKVKAGDVLGTFEAEKIAAAGLDDTT
;
A
#
# COMPACT_ATOMS: atom_id res chain seq x y z
N GLN A 1 -21.09 4.60 1.92
CA GLN A 1 -20.65 5.97 1.58
C GLN A 1 -20.69 6.93 2.78
N TYR A 2 -21.72 6.86 3.64
CA TYR A 2 -21.84 7.76 4.80
C TYR A 2 -20.85 7.45 5.93
N ILE A 3 -20.50 6.19 6.16
CA ILE A 3 -19.55 5.78 7.22
C ILE A 3 -18.12 6.28 6.90
N PHE A 4 -17.73 6.28 5.63
CA PHE A 4 -16.40 6.77 5.21
C PHE A 4 -16.24 8.27 5.40
N MET A 5 -17.31 9.06 5.22
CA MET A 5 -17.29 10.50 5.46
C MET A 5 -17.21 10.85 6.95
N VAL A 6 -17.83 10.08 7.83
CA VAL A 6 -17.77 10.30 9.28
C VAL A 6 -16.39 10.04 9.84
N VAL A 7 -15.69 8.99 9.39
CA VAL A 7 -14.31 8.68 9.81
C VAL A 7 -13.33 9.75 9.32
N LEU A 8 -13.50 10.26 8.09
CA LEU A 8 -12.63 11.31 7.55
C LEU A 8 -12.83 12.65 8.27
N THR A 9 -14.06 13.00 8.63
CA THR A 9 -14.36 14.28 9.33
C THR A 9 -13.92 14.25 10.78
N THR A 10 -14.02 13.12 11.49
CA THR A 10 -13.55 12.99 12.88
C THR A 10 -12.03 13.00 12.95
N GLY A 11 -11.32 12.34 12.03
CA GLY A 11 -9.86 12.37 11.95
C GLY A 11 -9.30 13.77 11.68
N LEU A 12 -9.92 14.52 10.77
CA LEU A 12 -9.51 15.87 10.44
C LEU A 12 -9.80 16.85 11.60
N SER A 13 -10.91 16.67 12.33
CA SER A 13 -11.24 17.45 13.52
C SER A 13 -10.21 17.25 14.63
N PHE A 14 -9.76 16.01 14.86
CA PHE A 14 -8.77 15.69 15.88
C PHE A 14 -7.40 16.32 15.60
N VAL A 15 -6.96 16.33 14.35
CA VAL A 15 -5.70 16.96 13.92
C VAL A 15 -5.78 18.49 14.06
N LEU A 16 -6.90 19.10 13.70
CA LEU A 16 -7.11 20.55 13.85
C LEU A 16 -7.17 20.98 15.33
N THR A 17 -7.80 20.20 16.19
CA THR A 17 -7.86 20.48 17.64
C THR A 17 -6.46 20.38 18.29
N TYR A 18 -5.65 19.43 17.88
CA TYR A 18 -4.27 19.29 18.37
C TYR A 18 -3.36 20.44 17.91
N LEU A 19 -3.55 20.95 16.70
CA LEU A 19 -2.73 22.03 16.14
C LEU A 19 -3.14 23.43 16.62
N PHE A 20 -4.40 23.65 16.97
CA PHE A 20 -4.92 24.98 17.33
C PHE A 20 -5.35 25.15 18.79
N GLY A 21 -5.18 24.11 19.63
CA GLY A 21 -5.33 24.25 21.07
C GLY A 21 -6.74 24.58 21.57
N TYR A 22 -7.80 24.21 20.84
CA TYR A 22 -9.18 24.39 21.28
C TYR A 22 -9.52 23.34 22.33
N LYS A 23 -9.85 23.77 23.55
CA LYS A 23 -10.36 22.92 24.62
C LYS A 23 -11.87 22.87 24.51
N ASP A 24 -12.41 21.84 23.86
CA ASP A 24 -13.80 21.47 24.04
C ASP A 24 -13.92 20.57 25.27
N GLU A 25 -14.86 20.87 26.16
CA GLU A 25 -15.20 19.98 27.26
C GLU A 25 -15.97 18.77 26.66
N GLU A 26 -15.30 17.61 26.58
CA GLU A 26 -15.94 16.36 26.18
C GLU A 26 -17.14 16.07 27.06
N THR A 27 -18.30 15.88 26.46
CA THR A 27 -19.53 15.49 27.17
C THR A 27 -19.40 14.05 27.70
N ALA A 28 -20.13 13.72 28.75
CA ALA A 28 -20.11 12.39 29.34
C ALA A 28 -20.53 11.28 28.34
N GLU A 29 -21.32 11.63 27.33
CA GLU A 29 -21.69 10.71 26.24
C GLU A 29 -20.56 10.45 25.24
N GLU A 30 -19.76 11.47 24.91
CA GLU A 30 -18.57 11.31 24.04
C GLU A 30 -17.51 10.45 24.69
N LYS A 31 -17.27 10.62 26.01
CA LYS A 31 -16.38 9.74 26.78
C LYS A 31 -16.85 8.28 26.78
N ALA A 32 -18.12 8.04 26.99
CA ALA A 32 -18.68 6.69 26.99
C ALA A 32 -18.59 6.00 25.61
N VAL A 33 -18.73 6.77 24.52
CA VAL A 33 -18.53 6.26 23.15
C VAL A 33 -17.07 5.98 22.86
N THR A 34 -16.16 6.84 23.32
CA THR A 34 -14.71 6.67 23.11
C THR A 34 -14.19 5.49 23.94
N GLU A 35 -14.61 5.33 25.21
CA GLU A 35 -14.27 4.17 26.03
C GLU A 35 -14.79 2.86 25.40
N LYS A 36 -16.02 2.87 24.88
CA LYS A 36 -16.60 1.68 24.23
C LYS A 36 -15.91 1.30 22.92
N LEU A 37 -15.48 2.28 22.14
CA LEU A 37 -14.69 2.06 20.92
C LEU A 37 -13.29 1.52 21.24
N VAL A 38 -12.65 2.00 22.31
CA VAL A 38 -11.35 1.51 22.78
C VAL A 38 -11.48 0.09 23.35
N GLU A 39 -12.58 -0.26 24.04
CA GLU A 39 -12.84 -1.63 24.50
C GLU A 39 -13.14 -2.59 23.35
N GLU A 40 -13.84 -2.17 22.29
CA GLU A 40 -14.06 -3.00 21.09
C GLU A 40 -12.78 -3.22 20.29
N GLU A 41 -11.89 -2.23 20.20
CA GLU A 41 -10.57 -2.41 19.57
C GLU A 41 -9.64 -3.32 20.40
N THR A 42 -9.77 -3.35 21.72
CA THR A 42 -8.95 -4.22 22.59
C THR A 42 -9.48 -5.66 22.70
N THR A 43 -10.74 -5.93 22.35
CA THR A 43 -11.30 -7.29 22.28
C THR A 43 -11.34 -7.89 20.88
N GLY A 44 -11.09 -7.07 19.85
CA GLY A 44 -10.96 -7.49 18.47
C GLY A 44 -9.56 -8.03 18.20
N ASN A 45 -9.45 -9.35 18.19
CA ASN A 45 -8.42 -10.14 17.53
C ASN A 45 -7.02 -9.53 17.57
N VAL A 46 -6.27 -9.76 18.66
CA VAL A 46 -4.81 -9.57 18.65
C VAL A 46 -4.31 -10.26 17.37
N PRO A 47 -3.70 -9.56 16.40
CA PRO A 47 -3.17 -10.22 15.21
C PRO A 47 -2.28 -11.35 15.69
N ALA A 48 -2.50 -12.56 15.18
CA ALA A 48 -1.58 -13.68 15.44
C ALA A 48 -0.18 -13.12 15.25
N ALA A 49 0.69 -13.29 16.26
CA ALA A 49 2.03 -12.72 16.25
C ALA A 49 2.61 -12.89 14.85
N LEU A 50 2.98 -11.78 14.18
CA LEU A 50 3.54 -11.82 12.84
C LEU A 50 4.64 -12.88 12.83
N GLN A 51 4.45 -13.91 12.02
CA GLN A 51 5.44 -14.96 11.87
C GLN A 51 6.48 -14.48 10.85
N ASP A 52 7.72 -14.87 11.04
CA ASP A 52 8.76 -14.64 10.05
C ASP A 52 8.31 -15.24 8.71
N GLU A 53 8.31 -14.44 7.66
CA GLU A 53 7.87 -14.83 6.34
C GLU A 53 8.95 -14.49 5.31
N THR A 54 9.18 -15.39 4.38
CA THR A 54 10.10 -15.16 3.28
C THR A 54 9.36 -14.49 2.13
N ILE A 55 9.78 -13.29 1.79
CA ILE A 55 9.28 -12.52 0.66
C ILE A 55 10.33 -12.59 -0.44
N ILE A 56 9.98 -13.14 -1.60
CA ILE A 56 10.85 -13.14 -2.78
C ILE A 56 10.72 -11.81 -3.53
N SER A 57 11.71 -11.48 -4.36
CA SER A 57 11.65 -10.26 -5.16
C SER A 57 10.48 -10.31 -6.14
N PRO A 58 9.59 -9.30 -6.18
CA PRO A 58 8.50 -9.25 -7.13
C PRO A 58 8.93 -8.89 -8.55
N ILE A 59 10.15 -8.43 -8.74
CA ILE A 59 10.69 -8.01 -10.05
C ILE A 59 12.13 -8.49 -10.17
N VAL A 60 12.51 -8.88 -11.38
CA VAL A 60 13.91 -9.16 -11.72
C VAL A 60 14.63 -7.85 -11.98
N GLY A 61 15.65 -7.54 -11.19
CA GLY A 61 16.36 -6.27 -11.30
C GLY A 61 17.43 -6.07 -10.24
N GLN A 62 17.93 -4.84 -10.15
CA GLN A 62 18.91 -4.43 -9.16
C GLN A 62 18.21 -3.81 -7.95
N ALA A 63 18.40 -4.39 -6.78
CA ALA A 63 17.93 -3.82 -5.52
C ALA A 63 18.73 -2.56 -5.15
N VAL A 64 18.01 -1.53 -4.72
CA VAL A 64 18.57 -0.28 -4.21
C VAL A 64 17.87 0.10 -2.91
N ALA A 65 18.51 0.92 -2.08
CA ALA A 65 17.88 1.37 -0.85
C ALA A 65 16.64 2.23 -1.16
N LEU A 66 15.56 2.03 -0.41
CA LEU A 66 14.34 2.82 -0.59
C LEU A 66 14.62 4.32 -0.40
N SER A 67 15.55 4.68 0.49
CA SER A 67 16.00 6.06 0.73
C SER A 67 16.64 6.74 -0.48
N ASP A 68 17.10 5.96 -1.46
CA ASP A 68 17.79 6.46 -2.66
C ASP A 68 16.82 6.75 -3.82
N VAL A 69 15.53 6.43 -3.62
CA VAL A 69 14.48 6.72 -4.60
C VAL A 69 14.19 8.22 -4.64
N ASN A 70 14.10 8.78 -5.83
CA ASN A 70 13.79 10.20 -6.02
C ASN A 70 12.27 10.46 -5.93
N ASP A 71 11.66 9.99 -4.84
CA ASP A 71 10.27 10.25 -4.49
C ASP A 71 10.15 10.38 -2.96
N PRO A 72 9.69 11.53 -2.43
CA PRO A 72 9.66 11.77 -0.99
C PRO A 72 8.66 10.89 -0.24
N VAL A 73 7.63 10.36 -0.90
CA VAL A 73 6.62 9.51 -0.26
C VAL A 73 7.23 8.13 0.02
N PHE A 74 7.92 7.55 -0.96
CA PHE A 74 8.55 6.24 -0.80
C PHE A 74 9.87 6.34 -0.01
N SER A 75 10.75 7.27 -0.36
CA SER A 75 12.08 7.38 0.27
C SER A 75 12.03 7.73 1.76
N SER A 76 10.98 8.42 2.22
CA SER A 76 10.78 8.69 3.65
C SER A 76 10.29 7.48 4.46
N GLY A 77 9.84 6.41 3.79
CA GLY A 77 9.19 5.28 4.43
C GLY A 77 7.74 5.55 4.90
N ALA A 78 7.11 6.63 4.44
CA ALA A 78 5.73 6.98 4.81
C ALA A 78 4.72 5.89 4.39
N MET A 79 5.02 5.16 3.32
CA MET A 79 4.23 4.02 2.85
C MET A 79 4.62 2.68 3.49
N GLY A 80 5.54 2.70 4.44
CA GLY A 80 6.04 1.51 5.13
C GLY A 80 7.52 1.23 4.85
N LYS A 81 8.02 0.13 5.41
CA LYS A 81 9.39 -0.35 5.14
C LYS A 81 9.41 -1.06 3.80
N GLY A 82 10.48 -0.90 3.05
CA GLY A 82 10.57 -1.52 1.75
C GLY A 82 11.97 -1.48 1.16
N ILE A 83 12.02 -1.93 -0.08
CA ILE A 83 13.20 -1.91 -0.94
C ILE A 83 12.76 -1.40 -2.32
N ALA A 84 13.61 -0.69 -2.99
CA ALA A 84 13.39 -0.32 -4.38
C ALA A 84 14.18 -1.25 -5.31
N ILE A 85 13.66 -1.46 -6.51
CA ILE A 85 14.26 -2.34 -7.52
C ILE A 85 14.28 -1.61 -8.85
N LYS A 86 15.46 -1.48 -9.45
CA LYS A 86 15.58 -1.06 -10.85
C LYS A 86 15.36 -2.27 -11.74
N PRO A 87 14.24 -2.30 -12.51
CA PRO A 87 13.86 -3.48 -13.27
C PRO A 87 14.86 -3.79 -14.39
N SER A 88 15.05 -5.06 -14.70
CA SER A 88 15.69 -5.54 -15.92
C SER A 88 14.73 -6.26 -16.86
N GLN A 89 13.49 -6.48 -16.39
CA GLN A 89 12.41 -7.12 -17.12
C GLN A 89 11.07 -6.50 -16.72
N GLY A 90 10.15 -6.35 -17.67
CA GLY A 90 8.82 -5.77 -17.43
C GLY A 90 7.79 -6.78 -16.94
N VAL A 91 8.11 -7.58 -15.92
CA VAL A 91 7.17 -8.57 -15.35
C VAL A 91 7.13 -8.43 -13.84
N VAL A 92 5.92 -8.40 -13.29
CA VAL A 92 5.65 -8.32 -11.86
C VAL A 92 5.16 -9.67 -11.36
N TYR A 93 5.80 -10.22 -10.34
CA TYR A 93 5.48 -11.50 -9.73
C TYR A 93 4.94 -11.33 -8.31
N ALA A 94 4.10 -12.27 -7.88
CA ALA A 94 3.70 -12.36 -6.48
C ALA A 94 4.90 -12.74 -5.59
N PRO A 95 5.23 -11.93 -4.57
CA PRO A 95 6.41 -12.18 -3.72
C PRO A 95 6.18 -13.25 -2.66
N ALA A 96 4.93 -13.64 -2.42
CA ALA A 96 4.51 -14.67 -1.47
C ALA A 96 3.15 -15.23 -1.87
N ASP A 97 2.73 -16.33 -1.22
CA ASP A 97 1.35 -16.80 -1.29
C ASP A 97 0.44 -15.76 -0.60
N ALA A 98 -0.50 -15.17 -1.34
CA ALA A 98 -1.28 -14.04 -0.85
C ALA A 98 -2.66 -13.93 -1.50
N GLU A 99 -3.50 -13.07 -0.92
CA GLU A 99 -4.69 -12.54 -1.55
C GLU A 99 -4.40 -11.15 -2.12
N VAL A 100 -4.85 -10.88 -3.34
CA VAL A 100 -4.78 -9.56 -3.95
C VAL A 100 -5.83 -8.66 -3.30
N THR A 101 -5.40 -7.76 -2.44
CA THR A 101 -6.30 -6.83 -1.73
C THR A 101 -6.59 -5.58 -2.53
N ILE A 102 -5.64 -5.18 -3.38
CA ILE A 102 -5.75 -4.04 -4.28
C ILE A 102 -5.16 -4.42 -5.64
N ALA A 103 -5.91 -4.16 -6.71
CA ALA A 103 -5.42 -4.20 -8.09
C ALA A 103 -5.91 -2.92 -8.78
N PHE A 104 -5.02 -1.95 -8.97
CA PHE A 104 -5.39 -0.69 -9.61
C PHE A 104 -5.69 -0.91 -11.08
N ALA A 105 -6.81 -0.36 -11.57
CA ALA A 105 -7.25 -0.53 -12.96
C ALA A 105 -6.21 -0.07 -14.01
N THR A 106 -5.29 0.80 -13.60
CA THR A 106 -4.14 1.24 -14.41
C THR A 106 -2.97 0.27 -14.41
N GLY A 107 -3.03 -0.83 -13.64
CA GLY A 107 -2.01 -1.89 -13.62
C GLY A 107 -0.66 -1.51 -13.02
N HIS A 108 -0.51 -0.28 -12.52
CA HIS A 108 0.76 0.23 -11.99
C HIS A 108 1.06 -0.18 -10.55
N ALA A 109 0.05 -0.65 -9.80
CA ALA A 109 0.25 -1.01 -8.40
C ALA A 109 -0.65 -2.16 -7.94
N TYR A 110 -0.11 -2.98 -7.03
CA TYR A 110 -0.73 -4.18 -6.47
C TYR A 110 -0.57 -4.19 -4.94
N GLY A 111 -1.68 -4.35 -4.23
CA GLY A 111 -1.67 -4.63 -2.79
C GLY A 111 -1.94 -6.11 -2.55
N LEU A 112 -1.14 -6.73 -1.70
CA LEU A 112 -1.23 -8.16 -1.37
C LEU A 112 -1.29 -8.33 0.14
N LYS A 113 -2.00 -9.36 0.59
CA LYS A 113 -2.03 -9.76 1.99
C LYS A 113 -1.77 -11.26 2.12
N THR A 114 -0.73 -11.61 2.85
CA THR A 114 -0.36 -13.01 3.10
C THR A 114 -1.24 -13.63 4.19
N ALA A 115 -1.25 -14.96 4.28
CA ALA A 115 -1.97 -15.66 5.33
C ALA A 115 -1.41 -15.34 6.74
N ASN A 116 -0.12 -14.97 6.83
CA ASN A 116 0.54 -14.58 8.07
C ASN A 116 0.30 -13.09 8.43
N GLY A 117 -0.46 -12.37 7.61
CA GLY A 117 -0.86 -10.99 7.87
C GLY A 117 0.10 -9.93 7.36
N ALA A 118 1.15 -10.29 6.61
CA ALA A 118 1.99 -9.28 5.95
C ALA A 118 1.20 -8.58 4.84
N GLU A 119 1.25 -7.25 4.83
CA GLU A 119 0.66 -6.41 3.80
C GLU A 119 1.78 -5.84 2.94
N ILE A 120 1.70 -6.09 1.64
CA ILE A 120 2.74 -5.75 0.66
C ILE A 120 2.14 -4.87 -0.40
N LEU A 121 2.76 -3.72 -0.65
CA LEU A 121 2.46 -2.86 -1.78
C LEU A 121 3.60 -2.96 -2.80
N ILE A 122 3.27 -3.28 -4.05
CA ILE A 122 4.18 -3.22 -5.19
C ILE A 122 3.73 -2.05 -6.05
N HIS A 123 4.59 -1.05 -6.24
CA HIS A 123 4.29 0.13 -7.06
C HIS A 123 5.31 0.21 -8.19
N VAL A 124 4.84 0.04 -9.42
CA VAL A 124 5.68 -0.05 -10.62
C VAL A 124 5.94 1.33 -11.18
N GLY A 125 7.18 1.79 -11.08
CA GLY A 125 7.62 3.11 -11.51
C GLY A 125 7.14 4.24 -10.59
N ILE A 126 7.72 5.41 -10.77
CA ILE A 126 7.37 6.63 -10.04
C ILE A 126 6.42 7.46 -10.90
N ASP A 127 5.31 7.93 -10.29
CA ASP A 127 4.25 8.73 -10.93
C ASP A 127 3.56 8.05 -12.14
N THR A 128 3.74 6.76 -12.34
CA THR A 128 3.22 5.99 -13.47
C THR A 128 1.69 5.89 -13.49
N VAL A 129 1.01 6.22 -12.41
CA VAL A 129 -0.45 6.41 -12.39
C VAL A 129 -0.91 7.42 -13.45
N SER A 130 -0.09 8.42 -13.75
CA SER A 130 -0.35 9.47 -14.75
C SER A 130 -0.44 8.93 -16.20
N MET A 131 0.11 7.74 -16.46
CA MET A 131 0.04 7.07 -17.76
C MET A 131 -1.36 6.48 -18.06
N GLY A 132 -2.27 6.45 -17.08
CA GLY A 132 -3.63 5.96 -17.27
C GLY A 132 -3.73 4.48 -17.65
N GLY A 133 -2.67 3.71 -17.39
CA GLY A 133 -2.58 2.27 -17.72
C GLY A 133 -1.88 1.98 -19.05
N GLU A 134 -1.45 3.00 -19.79
CA GLU A 134 -0.70 2.76 -21.03
C GLU A 134 0.64 2.08 -20.70
N GLY A 135 0.92 0.97 -21.41
CA GLY A 135 2.12 0.17 -21.19
C GLY A 135 2.02 -0.81 -20.03
N PHE A 136 0.87 -0.94 -19.38
CA PHE A 136 0.63 -1.92 -18.31
C PHE A 136 -0.42 -2.96 -18.75
N ASP A 137 -0.20 -4.22 -18.39
CA ASP A 137 -1.13 -5.31 -18.65
C ASP A 137 -1.33 -6.13 -17.37
N GLN A 138 -2.41 -5.84 -16.66
CA GLN A 138 -2.78 -6.48 -15.40
C GLN A 138 -3.33 -7.89 -15.65
N LYS A 139 -2.84 -8.87 -14.88
CA LYS A 139 -3.22 -10.29 -15.01
C LYS A 139 -4.08 -10.80 -13.85
N VAL A 140 -4.22 -10.03 -12.80
CA VAL A 140 -4.98 -10.39 -11.60
C VAL A 140 -6.02 -9.33 -11.26
N ALA A 141 -7.02 -9.72 -10.51
CA ALA A 141 -8.06 -8.85 -9.99
C ALA A 141 -8.05 -8.86 -8.45
N GLN A 142 -8.66 -7.84 -7.85
CA GLN A 142 -8.88 -7.82 -6.41
C GLN A 142 -9.72 -9.03 -5.97
N GLY A 143 -9.29 -9.71 -4.92
CA GLY A 143 -9.87 -10.94 -4.38
C GLY A 143 -9.24 -12.22 -4.91
N ASP A 144 -8.38 -12.14 -5.94
CA ASP A 144 -7.66 -13.31 -6.44
C ASP A 144 -6.66 -13.83 -5.40
N LYS A 145 -6.47 -15.15 -5.39
CA LYS A 145 -5.43 -15.81 -4.60
C LYS A 145 -4.29 -16.19 -5.52
N VAL A 146 -3.09 -15.76 -5.15
CA VAL A 146 -1.86 -15.97 -5.90
C VAL A 146 -0.85 -16.75 -5.09
N LYS A 147 0.03 -17.46 -5.76
CA LYS A 147 1.19 -18.12 -5.17
C LYS A 147 2.46 -17.34 -5.46
N ALA A 148 3.45 -17.50 -4.59
CA ALA A 148 4.77 -16.95 -4.84
C ALA A 148 5.27 -17.32 -6.25
N GLY A 149 5.63 -16.31 -7.04
CA GLY A 149 6.07 -16.46 -8.43
C GLY A 149 4.98 -16.39 -9.49
N ASP A 150 3.70 -16.34 -9.13
CA ASP A 150 2.63 -16.08 -10.10
C ASP A 150 2.76 -14.68 -10.70
N VAL A 151 2.43 -14.55 -11.99
CA VAL A 151 2.49 -13.24 -12.68
C VAL A 151 1.29 -12.39 -12.28
N LEU A 152 1.55 -11.22 -11.69
CA LEU A 152 0.53 -10.23 -11.35
C LEU A 152 0.22 -9.31 -12.54
N GLY A 153 1.22 -9.01 -13.35
CA GLY A 153 1.10 -8.18 -14.53
C GLY A 153 2.42 -8.00 -15.26
N THR A 154 2.35 -7.25 -16.36
CA THR A 154 3.53 -6.86 -17.14
C THR A 154 3.51 -5.36 -17.41
N PHE A 155 4.68 -4.79 -17.71
CA PHE A 155 4.81 -3.40 -18.10
C PHE A 155 5.90 -3.21 -19.16
N GLU A 156 5.78 -2.14 -19.93
CA GLU A 156 6.71 -1.77 -20.99
C GLU A 156 7.60 -0.62 -20.48
N ALA A 157 8.83 -0.94 -20.05
CA ALA A 157 9.78 0.06 -19.50
C ALA A 157 10.07 1.19 -20.51
N GLU A 158 10.08 0.87 -21.82
CA GLU A 158 10.28 1.85 -22.88
C GLU A 158 9.16 2.90 -22.92
N LYS A 159 7.92 2.53 -22.61
CA LYS A 159 6.80 3.48 -22.54
C LYS A 159 6.89 4.37 -21.29
N ILE A 160 7.31 3.81 -20.17
CA ILE A 160 7.57 4.59 -18.95
C ILE A 160 8.67 5.62 -19.23
N ALA A 161 9.76 5.20 -19.83
CA ALA A 161 10.85 6.10 -20.23
C ALA A 161 10.42 7.16 -21.26
N ALA A 162 9.60 6.78 -22.25
CA ALA A 162 9.06 7.71 -23.23
C ALA A 162 8.12 8.76 -22.61
N ALA A 163 7.44 8.43 -21.53
CA ALA A 163 6.65 9.36 -20.72
C ALA A 163 7.52 10.27 -19.83
N GLY A 164 8.85 10.08 -19.80
CA GLY A 164 9.78 10.83 -18.96
C GLY A 164 9.75 10.42 -17.48
N LEU A 165 9.24 9.22 -17.19
CA LEU A 165 9.09 8.68 -15.83
C LEU A 165 10.18 7.66 -15.51
N ASP A 166 10.38 7.39 -14.22
CA ASP A 166 11.33 6.40 -13.69
C ASP A 166 10.60 5.08 -13.47
N ASP A 167 11.15 3.97 -13.96
CA ASP A 167 10.59 2.62 -13.82
C ASP A 167 10.96 1.93 -12.49
N THR A 168 11.70 2.60 -11.62
CA THR A 168 12.05 2.08 -10.30
C THR A 168 10.80 1.67 -9.51
N THR A 169 10.75 0.43 -9.11
CA THR A 169 9.60 -0.25 -8.49
C THR A 169 9.84 -0.46 -7.01
#